data_3a323c879257db00c8bb8ed96338f28f
#
_entry.id   3a323c879257db00c8bb8ed96338f28f
#
_cell.length_a   1.000
_cell.length_b   1.000
_cell.length_c   1.000
_cell.angle_alpha   90.00
_cell.angle_beta   90.00
_cell.angle_gamma   90.00
#
_symmetry.space_group_name_H-M   'P 1'
#
loop_
_entity.id
_entity.type
_entity.pdbx_description
1 polymer ?
#
loop_
_entity_poly.entity_id
_entity_poly.type
_entity_poly.pdbx_seq_one_letter_code
_entity_poly.pdbx_strand_id
1 'polypeptide(L)'
;KSGMVQSLFMQIPIYNKPETMQIDKTKIPVVVYISFEDDPEVFGTFMYNYLYSAEFGVAPDLSNITPEDMQEYIHSKLSVNGFEIIMLRVNPSEWTYKELFNYILLLESQGYEIFSCIIDYLVKMSVVGCVGKGGTEYRDLWDKCRQFFSVKKILFISPHQMSTEAKQLVRNGTNKMNLVKEVVGK
;
A
#
# COMPACT_ATOMS: atom_id res chain seq x y z
N LYS A 1 4.52 -11.33 -3.17
CA LYS A 1 4.15 -10.04 -3.76
C LYS A 1 3.80 -9.02 -2.69
N SER A 2 2.97 -9.37 -1.73
CA SER A 2 2.67 -8.55 -0.56
C SER A 2 3.95 -8.15 0.17
N GLY A 3 4.91 -9.05 0.38
CA GLY A 3 6.17 -8.75 1.05
C GLY A 3 6.96 -7.58 0.48
N MET A 4 6.96 -7.37 -0.86
CA MET A 4 7.61 -6.20 -1.46
C MET A 4 6.88 -4.89 -1.08
N VAL A 5 5.57 -4.90 -1.13
CA VAL A 5 4.74 -3.72 -0.83
C VAL A 5 4.79 -3.40 0.65
N GLN A 6 4.79 -4.43 1.49
CA GLN A 6 4.98 -4.34 2.93
C GLN A 6 6.36 -3.76 3.28
N SER A 7 7.42 -4.21 2.57
CA SER A 7 8.76 -3.64 2.72
C SER A 7 8.80 -2.16 2.33
N LEU A 8 8.15 -1.77 1.22
CA LEU A 8 8.05 -0.37 0.81
C LEU A 8 7.31 0.47 1.85
N PHE A 9 6.21 -0.06 2.42
CA PHE A 9 5.49 0.62 3.48
C PHE A 9 6.38 0.95 4.69
N MET A 10 7.21 0.00 5.11
CA MET A 10 8.15 0.23 6.21
C MET A 10 9.31 1.17 5.81
N GLN A 11 9.83 1.05 4.60
CA GLN A 11 10.99 1.82 4.16
C GLN A 11 10.67 3.30 3.91
N ILE A 12 9.45 3.61 3.41
CA ILE A 12 9.07 4.99 3.13
C ILE A 12 9.25 5.89 4.37
N PRO A 13 8.66 5.59 5.54
CA PRO A 13 8.81 6.46 6.71
C PRO A 13 10.22 6.42 7.34
N ILE A 14 10.93 5.28 7.22
CA ILE A 14 12.28 5.15 7.79
C ILE A 14 13.32 5.98 7.03
N TYR A 15 13.25 6.00 5.70
CA TYR A 15 14.28 6.62 4.86
C TYR A 15 13.90 7.98 4.28
N ASN A 16 12.71 8.48 4.56
CA ASN A 16 12.29 9.81 4.10
C ASN A 16 12.07 10.74 5.30
N LYS A 17 12.21 12.03 5.01
CA LYS A 17 11.91 13.10 5.98
C LYS A 17 10.71 13.89 5.44
N PRO A 18 9.58 13.97 6.16
CA PRO A 18 8.41 14.70 5.70
C PRO A 18 8.70 16.17 5.44
N GLU A 19 9.59 16.78 6.20
CA GLU A 19 9.97 18.20 6.11
C GLU A 19 10.40 18.63 4.70
N THR A 20 10.97 17.70 3.91
CA THR A 20 11.48 18.00 2.56
C THR A 20 10.40 17.98 1.48
N MET A 21 9.26 17.30 1.74
CA MET A 21 8.23 17.05 0.74
C MET A 21 6.83 17.49 1.17
N GLN A 22 6.64 17.77 2.45
CA GLN A 22 5.37 18.19 3.03
C GLN A 22 4.96 19.57 2.49
N ILE A 23 3.72 19.67 2.01
CA ILE A 23 3.16 20.90 1.42
C ILE A 23 2.63 21.82 2.52
N ASP A 24 1.92 21.24 3.48
CA ASP A 24 1.34 21.96 4.63
C ASP A 24 1.96 21.49 5.93
N LYS A 25 2.91 22.27 6.43
CA LYS A 25 3.66 21.96 7.67
C LYS A 25 2.81 22.01 8.96
N THR A 26 1.55 22.43 8.87
CA THR A 26 0.63 22.42 10.02
C THR A 26 -0.08 21.08 10.17
N LYS A 27 -0.01 20.21 9.14
CA LYS A 27 -0.62 18.89 9.12
C LYS A 27 0.36 17.82 9.59
N ILE A 28 -0.20 16.68 9.98
CA ILE A 28 0.56 15.50 10.38
C ILE A 28 0.83 14.66 9.13
N PRO A 29 2.10 14.44 8.73
CA PRO A 29 2.41 13.61 7.57
C PRO A 29 2.13 12.14 7.87
N VAL A 30 1.42 11.47 6.96
CA VAL A 30 1.01 10.08 7.18
C VAL A 30 1.32 9.18 5.97
N VAL A 31 1.73 7.95 6.28
CA VAL A 31 1.84 6.84 5.32
C VAL A 31 0.67 5.89 5.56
N VAL A 32 -0.13 5.65 4.53
CA VAL A 32 -1.35 4.83 4.61
C VAL A 32 -1.14 3.51 3.88
N TYR A 33 -1.49 2.41 4.53
CA TYR A 33 -1.54 1.07 3.95
C TYR A 33 -2.95 0.51 4.04
N ILE A 34 -3.51 0.13 2.91
CA ILE A 34 -4.85 -0.48 2.81
C ILE A 34 -4.70 -1.88 2.25
N SER A 35 -5.11 -2.88 3.03
CA SER A 35 -5.13 -4.28 2.65
C SER A 35 -6.53 -4.76 2.31
N PHE A 36 -6.65 -5.52 1.22
CA PHE A 36 -7.85 -6.27 0.85
C PHE A 36 -7.70 -7.79 1.07
N GLU A 37 -6.52 -8.26 1.47
CA GLU A 37 -6.22 -9.67 1.68
C GLU A 37 -5.70 -9.97 3.07
N ASP A 38 -4.57 -9.34 3.42
CA ASP A 38 -3.83 -9.70 4.63
C ASP A 38 -4.51 -9.16 5.88
N ASP A 39 -4.57 -9.99 6.90
CA ASP A 39 -5.00 -9.60 8.23
C ASP A 39 -3.96 -8.67 8.88
N PRO A 40 -4.36 -7.57 9.55
CA PRO A 40 -3.44 -6.68 10.24
C PRO A 40 -2.51 -7.37 11.22
N GLU A 41 -2.99 -8.41 11.93
CA GLU A 41 -2.19 -9.19 12.86
C GLU A 41 -1.04 -9.94 12.17
N VAL A 42 -1.32 -10.55 11.01
CA VAL A 42 -0.30 -11.25 10.21
C VAL A 42 0.73 -10.27 9.70
N PHE A 43 0.27 -9.12 9.21
CA PHE A 43 1.17 -8.08 8.74
C PHE A 43 1.97 -7.43 9.89
N GLY A 44 1.34 -7.18 11.03
CA GLY A 44 2.00 -6.69 12.25
C GLY A 44 3.13 -7.63 12.68
N THR A 45 2.85 -8.93 12.76
CA THR A 45 3.87 -9.94 13.09
C THR A 45 5.03 -9.95 12.09
N PHE A 46 4.73 -9.82 10.78
CA PHE A 46 5.77 -9.72 9.76
C PHE A 46 6.65 -8.48 9.95
N MET A 47 6.05 -7.31 10.16
CA MET A 47 6.79 -6.06 10.39
C MET A 47 7.66 -6.14 11.63
N TYR A 48 7.11 -6.65 12.72
CA TYR A 48 7.85 -6.82 13.97
C TYR A 48 9.08 -7.69 13.76
N ASN A 49 8.90 -8.88 13.18
CA ASN A 49 10.01 -9.80 12.88
C ASN A 49 11.08 -9.14 12.01
N TYR A 50 10.66 -8.42 10.97
CA TYR A 50 11.57 -7.76 10.05
C TYR A 50 12.37 -6.66 10.75
N LEU A 51 11.71 -5.75 11.45
CA LEU A 51 12.34 -4.61 12.14
C LEU A 51 13.24 -5.08 13.26
N TYR A 52 12.79 -6.04 14.06
CA TYR A 52 13.57 -6.62 15.15
C TYR A 52 14.83 -7.32 14.64
N SER A 53 14.68 -8.17 13.62
CA SER A 53 15.83 -8.87 13.04
C SER A 53 16.84 -7.91 12.38
N ALA A 54 16.36 -6.82 11.79
CA ALA A 54 17.21 -5.79 11.21
C ALA A 54 18.01 -5.03 12.28
N GLU A 55 17.45 -4.83 13.47
CA GLU A 55 18.08 -4.12 14.56
C GLU A 55 19.06 -5.00 15.38
N PHE A 56 18.62 -6.22 15.71
CA PHE A 56 19.36 -7.09 16.65
C PHE A 56 20.12 -8.23 15.97
N GLY A 57 19.92 -8.45 14.67
CA GLY A 57 20.58 -9.54 13.92
C GLY A 57 20.07 -10.93 14.23
N VAL A 58 19.00 -11.07 15.02
CA VAL A 58 18.39 -12.34 15.41
C VAL A 58 16.87 -12.27 15.28
N ALA A 59 16.23 -13.41 15.05
CA ALA A 59 14.77 -13.49 15.07
C ALA A 59 14.22 -13.27 16.49
N PRO A 60 13.11 -12.56 16.69
CA PRO A 60 12.51 -12.39 18.01
C PRO A 60 11.88 -13.69 18.52
N ASP A 61 11.91 -13.88 19.83
CA ASP A 61 11.05 -14.86 20.51
C ASP A 61 9.69 -14.23 20.79
N LEU A 62 8.67 -14.72 20.10
CA LEU A 62 7.31 -14.18 20.20
C LEU A 62 6.51 -14.73 21.39
N SER A 63 7.07 -15.64 22.18
CA SER A 63 6.34 -16.39 23.23
C SER A 63 5.76 -15.49 24.33
N ASN A 64 6.39 -14.35 24.59
CA ASN A 64 6.04 -13.44 25.68
C ASN A 64 5.73 -12.01 25.19
N ILE A 65 5.49 -11.82 23.87
CA ILE A 65 5.24 -10.51 23.29
C ILE A 65 3.76 -10.35 23.04
N THR A 66 3.16 -9.31 23.59
CA THR A 66 1.76 -9.00 23.36
C THR A 66 1.56 -8.27 22.03
N PRO A 67 0.36 -8.26 21.43
CA PRO A 67 0.05 -7.44 20.25
C PRO A 67 0.33 -5.96 20.49
N GLU A 68 0.07 -5.46 21.68
CA GLU A 68 0.32 -4.08 22.09
C GLU A 68 1.82 -3.75 22.08
N ASP A 69 2.66 -4.63 22.64
CA ASP A 69 4.13 -4.47 22.62
C ASP A 69 4.66 -4.44 21.18
N MET A 70 4.11 -5.31 20.30
CA MET A 70 4.47 -5.32 18.89
C MET A 70 4.09 -4.00 18.21
N GLN A 71 2.89 -3.50 18.47
CA GLN A 71 2.40 -2.26 17.89
C GLN A 71 3.24 -1.06 18.34
N GLU A 72 3.53 -0.96 19.63
CA GLU A 72 4.37 0.11 20.17
C GLU A 72 5.78 0.08 19.58
N TYR A 73 6.39 -1.10 19.49
CA TYR A 73 7.70 -1.26 18.88
C TYR A 73 7.69 -0.84 17.41
N ILE A 74 6.74 -1.35 16.62
CA ILE A 74 6.60 -1.01 15.20
C ILE A 74 6.42 0.50 15.03
N HIS A 75 5.51 1.09 15.80
CA HIS A 75 5.24 2.53 15.76
C HIS A 75 6.51 3.32 16.06
N SER A 76 7.25 2.97 17.11
CA SER A 76 8.51 3.65 17.50
C SER A 76 9.55 3.64 16.37
N LYS A 77 9.61 2.55 15.59
CA LYS A 77 10.56 2.42 14.47
C LYS A 77 10.11 3.15 13.21
N LEU A 78 8.82 3.13 12.91
CA LEU A 78 8.29 3.74 11.71
C LEU A 78 8.05 5.26 11.85
N SER A 79 7.83 5.75 13.08
CA SER A 79 7.62 7.18 13.35
C SER A 79 8.91 7.96 13.60
N VAL A 80 10.07 7.33 13.47
CA VAL A 80 11.39 7.92 13.82
C VAL A 80 11.67 9.25 13.11
N ASN A 81 11.13 9.46 11.92
CA ASN A 81 11.25 10.68 11.13
C ASN A 81 10.01 11.59 11.19
N GLY A 82 9.06 11.32 12.09
CA GLY A 82 7.86 12.15 12.30
C GLY A 82 6.68 11.82 11.41
N PHE A 83 6.68 10.68 10.73
CA PHE A 83 5.48 10.16 10.06
C PHE A 83 4.54 9.47 11.03
N GLU A 84 3.24 9.68 10.84
CA GLU A 84 2.21 8.79 11.35
C GLU A 84 1.98 7.62 10.38
N ILE A 85 1.54 6.49 10.94
CA ILE A 85 1.33 5.24 10.21
C ILE A 85 -0.11 4.79 10.39
N ILE A 86 -0.82 4.65 9.28
CA ILE A 86 -2.19 4.13 9.27
C ILE A 86 -2.22 2.84 8.47
N MET A 87 -2.69 1.77 9.13
CA MET A 87 -2.95 0.48 8.50
C MET A 87 -4.43 0.15 8.59
N LEU A 88 -5.03 -0.20 7.47
CA LEU A 88 -6.45 -0.52 7.39
C LEU A 88 -6.66 -1.80 6.59
N ARG A 89 -7.43 -2.74 7.14
CA ARG A 89 -8.01 -3.84 6.38
C ARG A 89 -9.45 -3.51 6.04
N VAL A 90 -9.81 -3.70 4.79
CA VAL A 90 -11.16 -3.45 4.31
C VAL A 90 -11.70 -4.64 3.52
N ASN A 91 -13.01 -4.82 3.58
CA ASN A 91 -13.69 -5.81 2.77
C ASN A 91 -13.74 -5.31 1.31
N PRO A 92 -13.13 -6.02 0.34
CA PRO A 92 -13.09 -5.57 -1.05
C PRO A 92 -14.47 -5.43 -1.70
N SER A 93 -15.49 -6.16 -1.22
CA SER A 93 -16.86 -6.06 -1.75
C SER A 93 -17.60 -4.79 -1.31
N GLU A 94 -17.15 -4.16 -0.24
CA GLU A 94 -17.77 -2.97 0.35
C GLU A 94 -17.10 -1.67 -0.10
N TRP A 95 -15.89 -1.76 -0.64
CA TRP A 95 -15.13 -0.59 -1.08
C TRP A 95 -15.09 -0.46 -2.58
N THR A 96 -15.50 0.71 -3.06
CA THR A 96 -15.26 1.19 -4.42
C THR A 96 -14.21 2.31 -4.39
N TYR A 97 -13.84 2.84 -5.56
CA TYR A 97 -12.96 4.01 -5.61
C TYR A 97 -13.54 5.23 -4.89
N LYS A 98 -14.88 5.33 -4.75
CA LYS A 98 -15.52 6.44 -4.05
C LYS A 98 -15.28 6.37 -2.54
N GLU A 99 -15.44 5.19 -1.95
CA GLU A 99 -15.14 4.97 -0.52
C GLU A 99 -13.68 5.21 -0.23
N LEU A 100 -12.78 4.76 -1.11
CA LEU A 100 -11.35 5.05 -1.00
C LEU A 100 -11.08 6.57 -1.00
N PHE A 101 -11.64 7.29 -1.97
CA PHE A 101 -11.43 8.75 -2.07
C PHE A 101 -12.01 9.48 -0.87
N ASN A 102 -13.21 9.10 -0.42
CA ASN A 102 -13.84 9.66 0.76
C ASN A 102 -13.00 9.44 2.03
N TYR A 103 -12.40 8.25 2.16
CA TYR A 103 -11.51 7.96 3.28
C TYR A 103 -10.25 8.84 3.27
N ILE A 104 -9.62 9.02 2.12
CA ILE A 104 -8.47 9.94 1.98
C ILE A 104 -8.88 11.38 2.34
N LEU A 105 -10.04 11.85 1.85
CA LEU A 105 -10.56 13.18 2.17
C LEU A 105 -10.89 13.33 3.65
N LEU A 106 -11.40 12.28 4.29
CA LEU A 106 -11.66 12.25 5.74
C LEU A 106 -10.35 12.44 6.53
N LEU A 107 -9.30 11.70 6.18
CA LEU A 107 -7.99 11.85 6.83
C LEU A 107 -7.45 13.29 6.66
N GLU A 108 -7.54 13.85 5.47
CA GLU A 108 -7.14 15.25 5.22
C GLU A 108 -7.93 16.25 6.08
N SER A 109 -9.24 16.00 6.29
CA SER A 109 -10.09 16.84 7.14
C SER A 109 -9.76 16.72 8.64
N GLN A 110 -9.16 15.60 9.05
CA GLN A 110 -8.68 15.35 10.40
C GLN A 110 -7.27 15.93 10.68
N GLY A 111 -6.71 16.64 9.70
CA GLY A 111 -5.41 17.28 9.86
C GLY A 111 -4.22 16.45 9.40
N TYR A 112 -4.45 15.37 8.67
CA TYR A 112 -3.36 14.59 8.06
C TYR A 112 -3.00 15.11 6.67
N GLU A 113 -1.72 15.02 6.33
CA GLU A 113 -1.22 15.14 4.96
C GLU A 113 -0.73 13.77 4.51
N ILE A 114 -1.39 13.18 3.51
CA ILE A 114 -1.07 11.83 3.04
C ILE A 114 0.15 11.90 2.14
N PHE A 115 1.27 11.39 2.62
CA PHE A 115 2.52 11.30 1.86
C PHE A 115 2.48 10.17 0.83
N SER A 116 2.04 9.00 1.26
CA SER A 116 1.85 7.85 0.39
C SER A 116 0.63 7.04 0.78
N CYS A 117 -0.02 6.45 -0.23
CA CYS A 117 -1.10 5.49 -0.08
C CYS A 117 -0.74 4.20 -0.82
N ILE A 118 -0.59 3.14 -0.06
CA ILE A 118 -0.26 1.81 -0.56
C ILE A 118 -1.50 0.95 -0.47
N ILE A 119 -1.91 0.33 -1.58
CA ILE A 119 -3.10 -0.52 -1.65
C ILE A 119 -2.69 -1.93 -2.09
N ASP A 120 -2.85 -2.91 -1.22
CA ASP A 120 -2.51 -4.31 -1.50
C ASP A 120 -3.78 -5.16 -1.61
N TYR A 121 -4.26 -5.39 -2.82
CA TYR A 121 -3.93 -4.78 -4.11
C TYR A 121 -5.21 -4.29 -4.81
N LEU A 122 -5.10 -3.22 -5.57
CA LEU A 122 -6.24 -2.46 -6.12
C LEU A 122 -7.26 -3.30 -6.91
N VAL A 123 -6.82 -4.32 -7.65
CA VAL A 123 -7.73 -5.18 -8.44
C VAL A 123 -8.69 -6.05 -7.62
N LYS A 124 -8.55 -6.09 -6.31
CA LYS A 124 -9.55 -6.71 -5.42
C LYS A 124 -10.73 -5.79 -5.13
N MET A 125 -10.54 -4.48 -5.26
CA MET A 125 -11.59 -3.49 -5.01
C MET A 125 -12.75 -3.67 -5.99
N SER A 126 -13.97 -3.39 -5.52
CA SER A 126 -15.16 -3.39 -6.34
C SER A 126 -15.06 -2.37 -7.48
N VAL A 127 -15.36 -2.81 -8.70
CA VAL A 127 -15.39 -1.96 -9.90
C VAL A 127 -16.75 -1.26 -10.12
N VAL A 128 -17.64 -1.30 -9.15
CA VAL A 128 -18.91 -0.58 -9.20
C VAL A 128 -18.66 0.91 -9.42
N GLY A 129 -19.33 1.48 -10.42
CA GLY A 129 -19.15 2.87 -10.85
C GLY A 129 -17.96 3.11 -11.80
N CYS A 130 -17.23 2.06 -12.19
CA CYS A 130 -16.25 2.11 -13.27
C CYS A 130 -16.92 1.84 -14.63
N VAL A 131 -16.37 2.46 -15.68
CA VAL A 131 -16.84 2.32 -17.05
C VAL A 131 -16.05 1.21 -17.73
N GLY A 132 -16.77 0.34 -18.47
CA GLY A 132 -16.15 -0.74 -19.22
C GLY A 132 -16.89 -2.07 -19.06
N LYS A 133 -16.39 -3.11 -19.75
CA LYS A 133 -16.85 -4.49 -19.67
C LYS A 133 -15.67 -5.42 -19.98
N GLY A 134 -15.73 -6.65 -19.43
CA GLY A 134 -14.74 -7.69 -19.77
C GLY A 134 -13.32 -7.38 -19.33
N GLY A 135 -13.15 -6.70 -18.19
CA GLY A 135 -11.83 -6.37 -17.61
C GLY A 135 -11.37 -4.93 -17.87
N THR A 136 -12.00 -4.19 -18.78
CA THR A 136 -11.64 -2.78 -19.05
C THR A 136 -12.06 -1.85 -17.91
N GLU A 137 -13.01 -2.25 -17.06
CA GLU A 137 -13.41 -1.56 -15.83
C GLU A 137 -12.25 -1.43 -14.82
N TYR A 138 -11.33 -2.38 -14.78
CA TYR A 138 -10.12 -2.29 -13.96
C TYR A 138 -9.17 -1.21 -14.46
N ARG A 139 -9.09 -1.01 -15.78
CA ARG A 139 -8.32 0.09 -16.37
C ARG A 139 -8.91 1.44 -15.95
N ASP A 140 -10.22 1.58 -16.01
CA ASP A 140 -10.91 2.80 -15.56
C ASP A 140 -10.69 3.04 -14.06
N LEU A 141 -10.73 1.98 -13.23
CA LEU A 141 -10.41 2.06 -11.80
C LEU A 141 -8.99 2.60 -11.58
N TRP A 142 -8.00 2.05 -12.29
CA TRP A 142 -6.62 2.51 -12.23
C TRP A 142 -6.47 3.97 -12.65
N ASP A 143 -7.11 4.36 -13.74
CA ASP A 143 -7.04 5.73 -14.25
C ASP A 143 -7.68 6.72 -13.27
N LYS A 144 -8.81 6.39 -12.66
CA LYS A 144 -9.44 7.19 -11.60
C LYS A 144 -8.54 7.34 -10.38
N CYS A 145 -7.97 6.24 -9.88
CA CYS A 145 -7.06 6.28 -8.74
C CYS A 145 -5.80 7.10 -9.07
N ARG A 146 -5.16 6.84 -10.20
CA ARG A 146 -3.98 7.58 -10.65
C ARG A 146 -4.25 9.08 -10.74
N GLN A 147 -5.37 9.48 -11.35
CA GLN A 147 -5.76 10.88 -11.46
C GLN A 147 -5.97 11.53 -10.10
N PHE A 148 -6.74 10.88 -9.21
CA PHE A 148 -7.03 11.39 -7.88
C PHE A 148 -5.75 11.61 -7.06
N PHE A 149 -4.91 10.60 -6.96
CA PHE A 149 -3.67 10.67 -6.18
C PHE A 149 -2.65 11.64 -6.79
N SER A 150 -2.58 11.71 -8.13
CA SER A 150 -1.69 12.66 -8.82
C SER A 150 -2.08 14.12 -8.56
N VAL A 151 -3.37 14.46 -8.62
CA VAL A 151 -3.86 15.82 -8.33
C VAL A 151 -3.56 16.20 -6.88
N LYS A 152 -3.65 15.25 -5.95
CA LYS A 152 -3.35 15.45 -4.52
C LYS A 152 -1.86 15.36 -4.19
N LYS A 153 -1.01 15.03 -5.17
CA LYS A 153 0.43 14.82 -4.99
C LYS A 153 0.77 13.71 -3.97
N ILE A 154 -0.09 12.71 -3.88
CA ILE A 154 0.11 11.53 -3.02
C ILE A 154 0.84 10.46 -3.83
N LEU A 155 1.90 9.88 -3.26
CA LEU A 155 2.57 8.71 -3.84
C LEU A 155 1.65 7.49 -3.75
N PHE A 156 1.11 7.08 -4.90
CA PHE A 156 0.21 5.94 -4.99
C PHE A 156 0.95 4.69 -5.44
N ILE A 157 0.85 3.62 -4.66
CA ILE A 157 1.50 2.34 -4.93
C ILE A 157 0.46 1.23 -4.81
N SER A 158 0.36 0.39 -5.84
CA SER A 158 -0.39 -0.87 -5.75
C SER A 158 0.28 -1.93 -6.62
N PRO A 159 0.52 -3.15 -6.10
CA PRO A 159 1.04 -4.24 -6.89
C PRO A 159 -0.02 -4.75 -7.86
N HIS A 160 0.42 -5.24 -9.01
CA HIS A 160 -0.46 -5.89 -9.97
C HIS A 160 -0.07 -7.35 -10.15
N GLN A 161 -1.07 -8.22 -10.23
CA GLN A 161 -0.83 -9.62 -10.56
C GLN A 161 -0.70 -9.79 -12.07
N MET A 162 0.38 -10.42 -12.51
CA MET A 162 0.48 -10.85 -13.90
C MET A 162 -0.57 -11.92 -14.20
N SER A 163 -1.19 -11.84 -15.38
CA SER A 163 -2.07 -12.89 -15.88
C SER A 163 -1.33 -14.23 -16.02
N THR A 164 -2.08 -15.33 -16.12
CA THR A 164 -1.49 -16.65 -16.34
C THR A 164 -0.70 -16.69 -17.64
N GLU A 165 -1.21 -16.06 -18.69
CA GLU A 165 -0.56 -15.93 -19.99
C GLU A 165 0.76 -15.16 -19.88
N ALA A 166 0.76 -14.01 -19.18
CA ALA A 166 1.97 -13.23 -18.94
C ALA A 166 3.02 -14.03 -18.14
N LYS A 167 2.60 -14.83 -17.15
CA LYS A 167 3.51 -15.73 -16.41
C LYS A 167 4.12 -16.80 -17.30
N GLN A 168 3.35 -17.37 -18.25
CA GLN A 168 3.86 -18.35 -19.21
C GLN A 168 4.87 -17.70 -20.17
N LEU A 169 4.60 -16.50 -20.66
CA LEU A 169 5.52 -15.75 -21.51
C LEU A 169 6.85 -15.48 -20.80
N VAL A 170 6.82 -15.10 -19.51
CA VAL A 170 8.04 -14.94 -18.70
C VAL A 170 8.81 -16.25 -18.61
N ARG A 171 8.13 -17.36 -18.30
CA ARG A 171 8.76 -18.67 -18.16
C ARG A 171 9.38 -19.18 -19.48
N ASN A 172 8.76 -18.85 -20.59
CA ASN A 172 9.22 -19.24 -21.92
C ASN A 172 10.32 -18.32 -22.49
N GLY A 173 10.83 -17.37 -21.70
CA GLY A 173 11.90 -16.46 -22.11
C GLY A 173 11.50 -15.46 -23.20
N THR A 174 10.20 -15.19 -23.34
CA THR A 174 9.68 -14.27 -24.36
C THR A 174 10.20 -12.83 -24.16
N ASN A 175 10.48 -12.15 -25.26
CA ASN A 175 11.02 -10.80 -25.29
C ASN A 175 10.18 -9.84 -24.39
N LYS A 176 10.86 -9.05 -23.58
CA LYS A 176 10.26 -8.09 -22.61
C LYS A 176 9.20 -7.17 -23.24
N MET A 177 9.35 -6.80 -24.51
CA MET A 177 8.40 -5.94 -25.22
C MET A 177 7.05 -6.62 -25.48
N ASN A 178 7.03 -7.93 -25.77
CA ASN A 178 5.79 -8.70 -25.92
C ASN A 178 5.11 -8.91 -24.56
N LEU A 179 5.89 -9.08 -23.51
CA LEU A 179 5.39 -9.17 -22.14
C LEU A 179 4.64 -7.91 -21.71
N VAL A 180 5.20 -6.73 -21.99
CA VAL A 180 4.56 -5.44 -21.67
C VAL A 180 3.25 -5.30 -22.44
N LYS A 181 3.18 -5.68 -23.72
CA LYS A 181 1.95 -5.63 -24.51
C LYS A 181 0.86 -6.55 -23.95
N GLU A 182 1.20 -7.76 -23.50
CA GLU A 182 0.24 -8.71 -22.93
C GLU A 182 -0.24 -8.32 -21.52
N VAL A 183 0.60 -7.61 -20.74
CA VAL A 183 0.25 -7.16 -19.39
C VAL A 183 -0.51 -5.83 -19.40
N VAL A 184 -0.16 -4.93 -20.31
CA VAL A 184 -0.71 -3.55 -20.37
C VAL A 184 -1.80 -3.39 -21.45
N GLY A 185 -1.83 -4.28 -22.43
CA GLY A 185 -2.75 -4.22 -23.59
C GLY A 185 -4.10 -4.93 -23.37
N LYS A 186 -4.30 -5.56 -22.23
CA LYS A 186 -5.57 -6.11 -21.76
C LYS A 186 -6.01 -5.31 -20.56
#